data_3aafa01ad487b2e28663a8190f020dbd
#
_entry.id   3aafa01ad487b2e28663a8190f020dbd
#
_cell.length_a   1.000
_cell.length_b   1.000
_cell.length_c   1.000
_cell.angle_alpha   90.00
_cell.angle_beta   90.00
_cell.angle_gamma   90.00
#
_symmetry.space_group_name_H-M   'P 1'
#
loop_
_entity.id
_entity.type
_entity.pdbx_description
1 polymer ?
#
loop_
_entity_poly.entity_id
_entity_poly.type
_entity_poly.pdbx_seq_one_letter_code
_entity_poly.pdbx_strand_id
1 'polypeptide(L)'
;MQEWNFEYLLEIAKSQIDAMADVLDVNVGFPGVDDVKLLPEAVLQLQSKFDIPLCLDSPNAKAIEAALKVIEGKCLINSVNGEERSLITLLPIVKEYGSAVIGLTMDDEGITQDPYKRLAIAEKILNRAVQMGIKQEDVIIDPLAMAVSADPNACLVTLETIRLVHEKLGLNITQGASNISFGLPDRENLNIAHMVLSIRNGLTCPIANPEKITAAVRAADLVLGRDDFAMRFIECSQTMEK
;
A
#
# COMPACT_ATOMS: atom_id res chain seq x y z
N MET A 1 21.67 10.67 21.27
CA MET A 1 21.24 9.89 20.10
C MET A 1 20.25 8.88 20.62
N GLN A 2 19.02 8.89 20.13
CA GLN A 2 18.06 7.81 20.44
C GLN A 2 18.58 6.56 19.73
N GLU A 3 18.92 5.52 20.46
CA GLU A 3 19.21 4.21 19.87
C GLU A 3 17.89 3.63 19.37
N TRP A 4 17.84 3.31 18.09
CA TRP A 4 16.68 2.70 17.48
C TRP A 4 16.58 1.25 17.91
N ASN A 5 15.39 0.82 18.33
CA ASN A 5 15.16 -0.55 18.75
C ASN A 5 14.78 -1.41 17.52
N PHE A 6 15.80 -1.90 16.80
CA PHE A 6 15.60 -2.80 15.69
C PHE A 6 15.05 -4.17 16.10
N GLU A 7 15.23 -4.59 17.36
CA GLU A 7 14.60 -5.84 17.85
C GLU A 7 13.08 -5.73 17.78
N TYR A 8 12.52 -4.60 18.23
CA TYR A 8 11.09 -4.34 18.12
C TYR A 8 10.59 -4.29 16.66
N LEU A 9 11.37 -3.71 15.75
CA LEU A 9 11.04 -3.72 14.31
C LEU A 9 10.95 -5.16 13.78
N LEU A 10 11.94 -6.00 14.14
CA LEU A 10 12.00 -7.40 13.71
C LEU A 10 10.88 -8.25 14.32
N GLU A 11 10.49 -7.99 15.57
CA GLU A 11 9.35 -8.64 16.21
C GLU A 11 8.03 -8.33 15.49
N ILE A 12 7.77 -7.04 15.18
CA ILE A 12 6.58 -6.63 14.41
C ILE A 12 6.60 -7.26 13.03
N ALA A 13 7.74 -7.20 12.33
CA ALA A 13 7.86 -7.80 11.00
C ALA A 13 7.55 -9.29 11.02
N LYS A 14 8.10 -10.00 12.03
CA LYS A 14 7.83 -11.43 12.21
C LYS A 14 6.35 -11.70 12.43
N SER A 15 5.68 -10.96 13.32
CA SER A 15 4.25 -11.17 13.59
C SER A 15 3.38 -10.94 12.35
N GLN A 16 3.75 -9.93 11.51
CA GLN A 16 3.05 -9.67 10.26
C GLN A 16 3.27 -10.78 9.21
N ILE A 17 4.50 -11.33 9.15
CA ILE A 17 4.82 -12.46 8.26
C ILE A 17 4.07 -13.72 8.74
N ASP A 18 4.07 -13.99 10.04
CA ASP A 18 3.33 -15.11 10.63
C ASP A 18 1.81 -14.98 10.38
N ALA A 19 1.30 -13.74 10.27
CA ALA A 19 -0.07 -13.43 9.87
C ALA A 19 -0.28 -13.36 8.34
N MET A 20 0.66 -13.91 7.57
CA MET A 20 0.59 -14.07 6.12
C MET A 20 0.62 -12.75 5.32
N ALA A 21 1.41 -11.77 5.76
CA ALA A 21 1.73 -10.63 4.92
C ALA A 21 2.57 -11.05 3.71
N ASP A 22 2.24 -10.54 2.52
CA ASP A 22 2.97 -10.80 1.28
C ASP A 22 4.10 -9.77 1.03
N VAL A 23 3.98 -8.58 1.63
CA VAL A 23 4.94 -7.45 1.53
C VAL A 23 4.94 -6.72 2.87
N LEU A 24 6.09 -6.22 3.31
CA LEU A 24 6.18 -5.35 4.48
C LEU A 24 6.29 -3.88 4.04
N ASP A 25 5.38 -3.03 4.51
CA ASP A 25 5.42 -1.58 4.32
C ASP A 25 6.27 -0.95 5.42
N VAL A 26 7.42 -0.38 5.02
CA VAL A 26 8.47 0.10 5.93
C VAL A 26 8.44 1.62 6.01
N ASN A 27 7.88 2.16 7.08
CA ASN A 27 7.85 3.57 7.39
C ASN A 27 8.64 3.85 8.68
N VAL A 28 9.66 4.70 8.57
CA VAL A 28 10.49 5.14 9.71
C VAL A 28 10.31 6.63 10.01
N GLY A 29 9.34 7.28 9.38
CA GLY A 29 9.06 8.71 9.49
C GLY A 29 8.51 9.07 10.86
N PHE A 30 9.30 9.77 11.66
CA PHE A 30 8.90 10.34 12.92
C PHE A 30 9.53 11.75 13.10
N PRO A 31 8.84 12.72 13.69
CA PRO A 31 9.41 14.06 13.90
C PRO A 31 10.77 14.03 14.59
N GLY A 32 11.79 14.62 13.95
CA GLY A 32 13.14 14.69 14.49
C GLY A 32 14.07 13.53 14.10
N VAL A 33 13.61 12.62 13.27
CA VAL A 33 14.39 11.50 12.74
C VAL A 33 15.08 11.86 11.43
N ASP A 34 16.30 11.37 11.25
CA ASP A 34 17.02 11.37 9.97
C ASP A 34 16.63 10.11 9.20
N ASP A 35 15.53 10.18 8.45
CA ASP A 35 15.00 9.07 7.66
C ASP A 35 15.95 8.63 6.52
N VAL A 36 16.81 9.54 6.04
CA VAL A 36 17.83 9.22 5.03
C VAL A 36 18.84 8.21 5.55
N LYS A 37 19.11 8.19 6.86
CA LYS A 37 19.97 7.19 7.48
C LYS A 37 19.20 5.98 7.97
N LEU A 38 18.02 6.21 8.56
CA LEU A 38 17.30 5.15 9.25
C LEU A 38 16.61 4.17 8.30
N LEU A 39 16.02 4.66 7.20
CA LEU A 39 15.32 3.77 6.26
C LEU A 39 16.24 2.70 5.64
N PRO A 40 17.46 3.04 5.15
CA PRO A 40 18.43 2.01 4.71
C PRO A 40 18.82 1.01 5.80
N GLU A 41 19.01 1.47 7.04
CA GLU A 41 19.33 0.59 8.16
C GLU A 41 18.18 -0.38 8.47
N ALA A 42 16.93 0.10 8.48
CA ALA A 42 15.76 -0.73 8.66
C ALA A 42 15.63 -1.80 7.56
N VAL A 43 15.86 -1.42 6.30
CA VAL A 43 15.88 -2.35 5.16
C VAL A 43 16.91 -3.46 5.36
N LEU A 44 18.17 -3.11 5.70
CA LEU A 44 19.22 -4.09 5.93
C LEU A 44 18.89 -5.04 7.08
N GLN A 45 18.34 -4.52 8.19
CA GLN A 45 17.92 -5.36 9.32
C GLN A 45 16.82 -6.33 8.93
N LEU A 46 15.79 -5.87 8.21
CA LEU A 46 14.68 -6.72 7.75
C LEU A 46 15.18 -7.82 6.79
N GLN A 47 15.93 -7.45 5.75
CA GLN A 47 16.44 -8.41 4.75
C GLN A 47 17.50 -9.37 5.32
N SER A 48 18.19 -9.02 6.42
CA SER A 48 19.08 -9.94 7.13
C SER A 48 18.35 -11.11 7.80
N LYS A 49 17.05 -11.01 8.02
CA LYS A 49 16.23 -11.97 8.79
C LYS A 49 15.10 -12.60 7.99
N PHE A 50 14.56 -11.88 7.00
CA PHE A 50 13.34 -12.28 6.31
C PHE A 50 13.52 -12.18 4.80
N ASP A 51 13.09 -13.22 4.09
CA ASP A 51 12.98 -13.22 2.62
C ASP A 51 11.56 -12.82 2.22
N ILE A 52 11.27 -11.51 2.33
CA ILE A 52 9.97 -10.94 1.99
C ILE A 52 10.18 -9.62 1.24
N PRO A 53 9.40 -9.32 0.19
CA PRO A 53 9.45 -8.03 -0.49
C PRO A 53 9.13 -6.87 0.45
N LEU A 54 9.79 -5.72 0.21
CA LEU A 54 9.58 -4.52 1.00
C LEU A 54 8.91 -3.42 0.17
N CYS A 55 8.03 -2.67 0.80
CA CYS A 55 7.51 -1.40 0.35
C CYS A 55 8.20 -0.28 1.15
N LEU A 56 8.84 0.67 0.47
CA LEU A 56 9.54 1.79 1.08
C LEU A 56 8.57 2.97 1.19
N ASP A 57 8.13 3.28 2.40
CA ASP A 57 7.18 4.37 2.65
C ASP A 57 7.89 5.58 3.28
N SER A 58 8.15 6.59 2.45
CA SER A 58 8.69 7.88 2.89
C SER A 58 8.28 9.01 1.94
N PRO A 59 7.91 10.20 2.46
CA PRO A 59 7.71 11.40 1.65
C PRO A 59 9.04 12.01 1.17
N ASN A 60 10.18 11.51 1.66
CA ASN A 60 11.51 12.02 1.37
C ASN A 60 12.20 11.19 0.26
N ALA A 61 12.25 11.71 -0.95
CA ALA A 61 12.89 11.05 -2.08
C ALA A 61 14.36 10.67 -1.82
N LYS A 62 15.07 11.42 -0.97
CA LYS A 62 16.47 11.10 -0.61
C LYS A 62 16.54 9.87 0.29
N ALA A 63 15.57 9.69 1.19
CA ALA A 63 15.48 8.49 2.03
C ALA A 63 15.15 7.25 1.17
N ILE A 64 14.20 7.38 0.25
CA ILE A 64 13.89 6.33 -0.74
C ILE A 64 15.14 5.96 -1.54
N GLU A 65 15.83 6.94 -2.14
CA GLU A 65 17.05 6.68 -2.93
C GLU A 65 18.15 6.04 -2.09
N ALA A 66 18.33 6.47 -0.83
CA ALA A 66 19.32 5.87 0.07
C ALA A 66 18.99 4.40 0.38
N ALA A 67 17.72 4.07 0.62
CA ALA A 67 17.26 2.71 0.85
C ALA A 67 17.39 1.83 -0.41
N LEU A 68 17.11 2.39 -1.59
CA LEU A 68 17.27 1.68 -2.87
C LEU A 68 18.72 1.29 -3.20
N LYS A 69 19.71 1.97 -2.63
CA LYS A 69 21.13 1.62 -2.80
C LYS A 69 21.56 0.36 -2.03
N VAL A 70 20.76 -0.04 -1.05
CA VAL A 70 21.10 -1.17 -0.17
C VAL A 70 20.11 -2.33 -0.25
N ILE A 71 18.91 -2.10 -0.78
CA ILE A 71 17.87 -3.12 -0.88
C ILE A 71 18.24 -4.15 -1.95
N GLU A 72 18.01 -5.42 -1.66
CA GLU A 72 18.13 -6.50 -2.62
C GLU A 72 16.76 -6.85 -3.20
N GLY A 73 16.72 -7.15 -4.50
CA GLY A 73 15.50 -7.49 -5.21
C GLY A 73 14.63 -6.29 -5.61
N LYS A 74 13.46 -6.58 -6.15
CA LYS A 74 12.49 -5.57 -6.58
C LYS A 74 11.63 -5.14 -5.40
N CYS A 75 11.55 -3.85 -5.14
CA CYS A 75 10.71 -3.27 -4.10
C CYS A 75 9.57 -2.43 -4.66
N LEU A 76 8.66 -2.04 -3.77
CA LEU A 76 7.60 -1.09 -4.03
C LEU A 76 7.96 0.26 -3.39
N ILE A 77 7.67 1.36 -4.05
CA ILE A 77 7.87 2.72 -3.53
C ILE A 77 6.52 3.33 -3.20
N ASN A 78 6.33 3.80 -1.98
CA ASN A 78 5.16 4.48 -1.47
C ASN A 78 5.57 5.92 -1.11
N SER A 79 5.23 6.97 -1.89
CA SER A 79 4.40 7.00 -3.08
C SER A 79 4.71 8.23 -3.95
N VAL A 80 4.22 8.22 -5.17
CA VAL A 80 4.02 9.43 -5.98
C VAL A 80 2.56 9.88 -5.90
N ASN A 81 2.28 11.11 -6.33
CA ASN A 81 0.93 11.63 -6.53
C ASN A 81 0.81 12.37 -7.86
N GLY A 82 -0.35 12.95 -8.16
CA GLY A 82 -0.59 13.69 -9.42
C GLY A 82 0.10 15.04 -9.54
N GLU A 83 0.81 15.51 -8.51
CA GLU A 83 1.59 16.76 -8.57
C GLU A 83 2.81 16.60 -9.49
N GLU A 84 3.07 17.59 -10.34
CA GLU A 84 4.24 17.55 -11.23
C GLU A 84 5.54 17.38 -10.46
N ARG A 85 5.68 18.05 -9.31
CA ARG A 85 6.88 17.94 -8.48
C ARG A 85 7.11 16.50 -7.99
N SER A 86 6.06 15.81 -7.59
CA SER A 86 6.14 14.41 -7.16
C SER A 86 6.60 13.51 -8.31
N LEU A 87 5.95 13.64 -9.47
CA LEU A 87 6.23 12.80 -10.65
C LEU A 87 7.66 12.98 -11.17
N ILE A 88 8.13 14.24 -11.31
CA ILE A 88 9.49 14.53 -11.83
C ILE A 88 10.60 14.15 -10.84
N THR A 89 10.28 14.06 -9.54
CA THR A 89 11.27 13.73 -8.50
C THR A 89 11.42 12.23 -8.34
N LEU A 90 10.33 11.47 -8.22
CA LEU A 90 10.38 10.06 -7.85
C LEU A 90 10.35 9.09 -9.05
N LEU A 91 9.61 9.39 -10.13
CA LEU A 91 9.56 8.45 -11.26
C LEU A 91 10.92 8.16 -11.92
N PRO A 92 11.87 9.11 -12.04
CA PRO A 92 13.22 8.80 -12.49
C PRO A 92 13.93 7.77 -11.59
N ILE A 93 13.78 7.89 -10.27
CA ILE A 93 14.34 6.95 -9.28
C ILE A 93 13.68 5.58 -9.43
N VAL A 94 12.34 5.54 -9.52
CA VAL A 94 11.59 4.28 -9.78
C VAL A 94 12.13 3.57 -11.01
N LYS A 95 12.34 4.34 -12.11
CA LYS A 95 12.86 3.79 -13.37
C LYS A 95 14.29 3.29 -13.24
N GLU A 96 15.16 4.06 -12.60
CA GLU A 96 16.59 3.74 -12.44
C GLU A 96 16.78 2.41 -11.68
N TYR A 97 16.01 2.22 -10.60
CA TYR A 97 16.11 1.01 -9.75
C TYR A 97 15.18 -0.12 -10.16
N GLY A 98 14.33 0.07 -11.17
CA GLY A 98 13.40 -0.96 -11.66
C GLY A 98 12.32 -1.36 -10.65
N SER A 99 11.99 -0.46 -9.72
CA SER A 99 11.00 -0.66 -8.67
C SER A 99 9.58 -0.55 -9.20
N ALA A 100 8.59 -1.05 -8.44
CA ALA A 100 7.19 -0.70 -8.60
C ALA A 100 6.88 0.57 -7.79
N VAL A 101 5.76 1.25 -8.10
CA VAL A 101 5.39 2.51 -7.44
C VAL A 101 3.90 2.60 -7.18
N ILE A 102 3.54 3.09 -5.99
CA ILE A 102 2.18 3.48 -5.63
C ILE A 102 1.93 4.92 -6.09
N GLY A 103 0.81 5.14 -6.78
CA GLY A 103 0.32 6.45 -7.18
C GLY A 103 -0.94 6.84 -6.42
N LEU A 104 -0.85 7.89 -5.60
CA LEU A 104 -1.99 8.43 -4.84
C LEU A 104 -2.87 9.29 -5.76
N THR A 105 -4.20 9.08 -5.71
CA THR A 105 -5.16 9.84 -6.53
C THR A 105 -5.48 11.22 -5.94
N MET A 106 -4.43 12.01 -5.71
CA MET A 106 -4.48 13.42 -5.31
C MET A 106 -3.48 14.25 -6.12
N ASP A 107 -3.70 15.55 -6.20
CA ASP A 107 -2.84 16.50 -6.90
C ASP A 107 -2.74 17.85 -6.18
N ASP A 108 -2.31 18.91 -6.89
CA ASP A 108 -2.15 20.26 -6.35
C ASP A 108 -3.46 20.85 -5.77
N GLU A 109 -4.63 20.35 -6.19
CA GLU A 109 -5.94 20.74 -5.63
C GLU A 109 -6.29 19.93 -4.37
N GLY A 110 -5.47 18.94 -4.00
CA GLY A 110 -5.67 18.05 -2.86
C GLY A 110 -6.49 16.81 -3.19
N ILE A 111 -7.21 16.27 -2.21
CA ILE A 111 -8.01 15.04 -2.35
C ILE A 111 -9.43 15.41 -2.76
N THR A 112 -9.80 15.10 -4.00
CA THR A 112 -11.16 15.35 -4.53
C THR A 112 -12.17 14.29 -4.06
N GLN A 113 -13.44 14.67 -3.93
CA GLN A 113 -14.55 13.76 -3.68
C GLN A 113 -15.24 13.27 -4.98
N ASP A 114 -14.69 13.61 -6.13
CA ASP A 114 -15.16 13.14 -7.43
C ASP A 114 -14.34 11.92 -7.89
N PRO A 115 -14.93 10.72 -7.99
CA PRO A 115 -14.21 9.51 -8.41
C PRO A 115 -13.69 9.59 -9.84
N TYR A 116 -14.32 10.36 -10.73
CA TYR A 116 -13.83 10.55 -12.10
C TYR A 116 -12.62 11.46 -12.15
N LYS A 117 -12.53 12.48 -11.29
CA LYS A 117 -11.30 13.26 -11.14
C LYS A 117 -10.17 12.41 -10.57
N ARG A 118 -10.45 11.52 -9.58
CA ARG A 118 -9.46 10.56 -9.09
C ARG A 118 -8.97 9.61 -10.18
N LEU A 119 -9.87 9.13 -11.04
CA LEU A 119 -9.49 8.33 -12.21
C LEU A 119 -8.56 9.12 -13.15
N ALA A 120 -8.89 10.38 -13.46
CA ALA A 120 -8.06 11.22 -14.32
C ALA A 120 -6.64 11.45 -13.73
N ILE A 121 -6.52 11.57 -12.41
CA ILE A 121 -5.21 11.65 -11.73
C ILE A 121 -4.46 10.30 -11.87
N ALA A 122 -5.14 9.17 -11.68
CA ALA A 122 -4.55 7.85 -11.89
C ALA A 122 -4.03 7.66 -13.34
N GLU A 123 -4.82 8.09 -14.34
CA GLU A 123 -4.41 8.10 -15.75
C GLU A 123 -3.18 9.00 -15.99
N LYS A 124 -3.13 10.18 -15.37
CA LYS A 124 -1.98 11.07 -15.45
C LYS A 124 -0.72 10.40 -14.91
N ILE A 125 -0.80 9.79 -13.72
CA ILE A 125 0.33 9.08 -13.10
C ILE A 125 0.80 7.92 -13.99
N LEU A 126 -0.13 7.07 -14.45
CA LEU A 126 0.18 5.95 -15.34
C LEU A 126 0.87 6.42 -16.62
N ASN A 127 0.30 7.42 -17.31
CA ASN A 127 0.85 7.93 -18.57
C ASN A 127 2.27 8.48 -18.38
N ARG A 128 2.53 9.21 -17.28
CA ARG A 128 3.87 9.73 -16.98
C ARG A 128 4.86 8.61 -16.69
N ALA A 129 4.46 7.60 -15.92
CA ALA A 129 5.29 6.43 -15.63
C ALA A 129 5.65 5.66 -16.92
N VAL A 130 4.67 5.38 -17.77
CA VAL A 130 4.87 4.68 -19.04
C VAL A 130 5.74 5.49 -20.02
N GLN A 131 5.55 6.81 -20.12
CA GLN A 131 6.40 7.70 -20.92
C GLN A 131 7.87 7.67 -20.48
N MET A 132 8.13 7.44 -19.20
CA MET A 132 9.48 7.26 -18.66
C MET A 132 10.00 5.83 -18.80
N GLY A 133 9.21 4.91 -19.36
CA GLY A 133 9.56 3.52 -19.59
C GLY A 133 9.43 2.63 -18.34
N ILE A 134 8.63 3.04 -17.35
CA ILE A 134 8.15 2.19 -16.27
C ILE A 134 7.01 1.33 -16.85
N LYS A 135 7.00 0.05 -16.55
CA LYS A 135 5.95 -0.84 -17.05
C LYS A 135 4.63 -0.53 -16.36
N GLN A 136 3.52 -0.69 -17.08
CA GLN A 136 2.18 -0.51 -16.52
C GLN A 136 1.93 -1.41 -15.30
N GLU A 137 2.40 -2.64 -15.32
CA GLU A 137 2.28 -3.62 -14.24
C GLU A 137 3.01 -3.21 -12.96
N ASP A 138 3.95 -2.26 -13.05
CA ASP A 138 4.73 -1.71 -11.93
C ASP A 138 4.10 -0.43 -11.35
N VAL A 139 2.95 0.00 -11.88
CA VAL A 139 2.18 1.13 -11.35
C VAL A 139 0.97 0.60 -10.60
N ILE A 140 0.89 0.92 -9.31
CA ILE A 140 -0.20 0.52 -8.42
C ILE A 140 -0.92 1.79 -7.98
N ILE A 141 -2.24 1.82 -8.04
CA ILE A 141 -3.00 3.03 -7.69
C ILE A 141 -3.58 2.91 -6.28
N ASP A 142 -3.41 3.96 -5.48
CA ASP A 142 -4.14 4.17 -4.23
C ASP A 142 -5.27 5.18 -4.45
N PRO A 143 -6.54 4.74 -4.40
CA PRO A 143 -7.72 5.60 -4.56
C PRO A 143 -7.98 6.51 -3.35
N LEU A 144 -7.19 6.41 -2.29
CA LEU A 144 -7.30 7.14 -1.03
C LEU A 144 -8.62 6.87 -0.26
N ALA A 145 -8.51 6.11 0.82
CA ALA A 145 -9.61 5.92 1.77
C ALA A 145 -9.68 7.12 2.73
N MET A 146 -10.78 7.86 2.68
CA MET A 146 -11.07 8.95 3.60
C MET A 146 -12.00 8.48 4.71
N ALA A 147 -11.84 9.07 5.92
CA ALA A 147 -12.65 8.69 7.07
C ALA A 147 -14.13 8.98 6.88
N VAL A 148 -14.99 7.98 7.08
CA VAL A 148 -16.46 8.16 7.01
C VAL A 148 -17.00 9.01 8.15
N SER A 149 -16.21 9.21 9.21
CA SER A 149 -16.51 10.18 10.27
C SER A 149 -16.43 11.64 9.82
N ALA A 150 -15.65 11.92 8.77
CA ALA A 150 -15.49 13.26 8.21
C ALA A 150 -16.45 13.52 7.04
N ASP A 151 -16.75 12.49 6.24
CA ASP A 151 -17.68 12.57 5.11
C ASP A 151 -18.43 11.24 4.95
N PRO A 152 -19.77 11.22 5.08
CA PRO A 152 -20.57 10.00 4.96
C PRO A 152 -20.47 9.33 3.58
N ASN A 153 -20.09 10.05 2.54
CA ASN A 153 -19.93 9.53 1.19
C ASN A 153 -18.50 9.04 0.89
N ALA A 154 -17.56 9.27 1.79
CA ALA A 154 -16.13 8.97 1.56
C ALA A 154 -15.88 7.52 1.10
N CYS A 155 -16.55 6.57 1.73
CA CYS A 155 -16.46 5.16 1.35
C CYS A 155 -16.98 4.91 -0.07
N LEU A 156 -18.12 5.48 -0.44
CA LEU A 156 -18.71 5.31 -1.77
C LEU A 156 -17.82 5.88 -2.86
N VAL A 157 -17.21 7.05 -2.62
CA VAL A 157 -16.24 7.66 -3.54
C VAL A 157 -15.01 6.75 -3.73
N THR A 158 -14.48 6.20 -2.64
CA THR A 158 -13.35 5.28 -2.70
C THR A 158 -13.69 4.01 -3.47
N LEU A 159 -14.81 3.35 -3.17
CA LEU A 159 -15.27 2.14 -3.85
C LEU A 159 -15.50 2.35 -5.34
N GLU A 160 -16.11 3.47 -5.71
CA GLU A 160 -16.31 3.82 -7.12
C GLU A 160 -14.99 4.11 -7.83
N THR A 161 -14.03 4.78 -7.16
CA THR A 161 -12.69 5.00 -7.72
C THR A 161 -11.96 3.67 -7.96
N ILE A 162 -12.02 2.73 -6.99
CA ILE A 162 -11.46 1.38 -7.16
C ILE A 162 -12.04 0.73 -8.41
N ARG A 163 -13.36 0.71 -8.54
CA ARG A 163 -14.06 0.11 -9.68
C ARG A 163 -13.62 0.74 -11.01
N LEU A 164 -13.58 2.07 -11.07
CA LEU A 164 -13.19 2.80 -12.28
C LEU A 164 -11.73 2.50 -12.68
N VAL A 165 -10.79 2.53 -11.74
CA VAL A 165 -9.38 2.22 -12.02
C VAL A 165 -9.24 0.76 -12.47
N HIS A 166 -9.90 -0.18 -11.81
CA HIS A 166 -9.88 -1.59 -12.18
C HIS A 166 -10.43 -1.83 -13.60
N GLU A 167 -11.62 -1.30 -13.90
CA GLU A 167 -12.30 -1.55 -15.19
C GLU A 167 -11.68 -0.77 -16.37
N LYS A 168 -11.16 0.44 -16.14
CA LYS A 168 -10.67 1.32 -17.20
C LYS A 168 -9.18 1.20 -17.44
N LEU A 169 -8.38 0.98 -16.40
CA LEU A 169 -6.93 0.95 -16.50
C LEU A 169 -6.34 -0.45 -16.31
N GLY A 170 -7.07 -1.39 -15.70
CA GLY A 170 -6.59 -2.76 -15.46
C GLY A 170 -5.37 -2.82 -14.55
N LEU A 171 -5.21 -1.82 -13.66
CA LEU A 171 -4.08 -1.72 -12.76
C LEU A 171 -4.32 -2.48 -11.46
N ASN A 172 -3.22 -2.83 -10.78
CA ASN A 172 -3.28 -3.20 -9.37
C ASN A 172 -3.68 -1.99 -8.52
N ILE A 173 -4.41 -2.25 -7.45
CA ILE A 173 -4.96 -1.21 -6.58
C ILE A 173 -4.60 -1.54 -5.14
N THR A 174 -4.02 -0.57 -4.45
CA THR A 174 -3.75 -0.59 -3.01
C THR A 174 -4.58 0.45 -2.28
N GLN A 175 -4.62 0.40 -0.96
CA GLN A 175 -5.08 1.51 -0.11
C GLN A 175 -4.69 1.28 1.35
N GLY A 176 -4.46 2.37 2.08
CA GLY A 176 -4.41 2.37 3.54
C GLY A 176 -5.81 2.15 4.13
N ALA A 177 -6.23 0.87 4.22
CA ALA A 177 -7.62 0.49 4.46
C ALA A 177 -8.17 0.97 5.81
N SER A 178 -7.33 1.11 6.83
CA SER A 178 -7.74 1.53 8.18
C SER A 178 -8.13 3.01 8.29
N ASN A 179 -7.84 3.82 7.27
CA ASN A 179 -8.22 5.24 7.25
C ASN A 179 -9.73 5.44 7.25
N ILE A 180 -10.49 4.52 6.65
CA ILE A 180 -11.95 4.61 6.56
C ILE A 180 -12.64 4.75 7.92
N SER A 181 -12.11 4.11 8.95
CA SER A 181 -12.69 4.06 10.29
C SER A 181 -12.08 5.06 11.28
N PHE A 182 -11.23 5.99 10.80
CA PHE A 182 -10.55 6.93 11.68
C PHE A 182 -11.54 7.76 12.51
N GLY A 183 -11.27 7.85 13.83
CA GLY A 183 -12.11 8.60 14.77
C GLY A 183 -13.39 7.88 15.22
N LEU A 184 -13.64 6.65 14.78
CA LEU A 184 -14.82 5.87 15.15
C LEU A 184 -14.50 4.74 16.15
N PRO A 185 -15.46 4.31 16.98
CA PRO A 185 -15.34 3.08 17.76
C PRO A 185 -15.49 1.85 16.85
N ASP A 186 -15.13 0.67 17.38
CA ASP A 186 -15.29 -0.63 16.72
C ASP A 186 -14.68 -0.67 15.30
N ARG A 187 -13.48 -0.11 15.18
CA ARG A 187 -12.77 0.09 13.91
C ARG A 187 -12.56 -1.20 13.14
N GLU A 188 -12.40 -2.32 13.84
CA GLU A 188 -12.11 -3.60 13.21
C GLU A 188 -13.25 -4.07 12.32
N ASN A 189 -14.50 -4.05 12.81
CA ASN A 189 -15.67 -4.40 12.01
C ASN A 189 -15.85 -3.47 10.80
N LEU A 190 -15.61 -2.16 10.97
CA LEU A 190 -15.66 -1.20 9.87
C LEU A 190 -14.58 -1.47 8.81
N ASN A 191 -13.36 -1.76 9.26
CA ASN A 191 -12.25 -2.09 8.36
C ASN A 191 -12.50 -3.39 7.59
N ILE A 192 -13.05 -4.42 8.23
CA ILE A 192 -13.42 -5.68 7.58
C ILE A 192 -14.51 -5.44 6.53
N ALA A 193 -15.58 -4.73 6.88
CA ALA A 193 -16.66 -4.43 5.94
C ALA A 193 -16.15 -3.65 4.71
N HIS A 194 -15.34 -2.60 4.95
CA HIS A 194 -14.73 -1.82 3.88
C HIS A 194 -13.80 -2.66 3.01
N MET A 195 -12.97 -3.52 3.62
CA MET A 195 -12.05 -4.41 2.91
C MET A 195 -12.79 -5.33 1.93
N VAL A 196 -13.83 -6.03 2.40
CA VAL A 196 -14.62 -6.94 1.56
C VAL A 196 -15.26 -6.22 0.39
N LEU A 197 -15.84 -5.04 0.64
CA LEU A 197 -16.41 -4.20 -0.42
C LEU A 197 -15.35 -3.73 -1.42
N SER A 198 -14.18 -3.34 -0.94
CA SER A 198 -13.05 -2.90 -1.79
C SER A 198 -12.54 -4.03 -2.67
N ILE A 199 -12.35 -5.23 -2.12
CA ILE A 199 -11.94 -6.43 -2.88
C ILE A 199 -12.99 -6.76 -3.95
N ARG A 200 -14.29 -6.66 -3.63
CA ARG A 200 -15.37 -6.87 -4.61
C ARG A 200 -15.30 -5.87 -5.77
N ASN A 201 -14.85 -4.65 -5.52
CA ASN A 201 -14.70 -3.60 -6.54
C ASN A 201 -13.37 -3.64 -7.30
N GLY A 202 -12.41 -4.48 -6.91
CA GLY A 202 -11.15 -4.66 -7.65
C GLY A 202 -9.87 -4.32 -6.88
N LEU A 203 -9.94 -4.10 -5.56
CA LEU A 203 -8.74 -3.97 -4.72
C LEU A 203 -7.91 -5.27 -4.79
N THR A 204 -6.60 -5.15 -4.98
CA THR A 204 -5.69 -6.30 -5.18
C THR A 204 -4.63 -6.45 -4.09
N CYS A 205 -4.15 -5.36 -3.50
CA CYS A 205 -3.06 -5.37 -2.52
C CYS A 205 -3.24 -4.31 -1.42
N PRO A 206 -4.13 -4.56 -0.43
CA PRO A 206 -4.39 -3.60 0.65
C PRO A 206 -3.19 -3.42 1.58
N ILE A 207 -2.96 -2.19 2.07
CA ILE A 207 -2.08 -1.90 3.19
C ILE A 207 -2.94 -1.91 4.47
N ALA A 208 -2.70 -2.90 5.32
CA ALA A 208 -3.49 -3.12 6.54
C ALA A 208 -2.71 -3.96 7.56
N ASN A 209 -3.20 -4.05 8.79
CA ASN A 209 -2.66 -4.99 9.77
C ASN A 209 -3.10 -6.42 9.41
N PRO A 210 -2.18 -7.33 9.01
CA PRO A 210 -2.53 -8.67 8.56
C PRO A 210 -3.13 -9.53 9.67
N GLU A 211 -2.72 -9.37 10.93
CA GLU A 211 -3.28 -10.11 12.06
C GLU A 211 -4.81 -9.95 12.20
N LYS A 212 -5.33 -8.81 11.74
CA LYS A 212 -6.75 -8.46 11.84
C LYS A 212 -7.54 -8.67 10.56
N ILE A 213 -6.85 -8.64 9.40
CA ILE A 213 -7.55 -8.55 8.13
C ILE A 213 -7.38 -9.77 7.22
N THR A 214 -6.32 -10.57 7.40
CA THR A 214 -6.01 -11.68 6.49
C THR A 214 -7.17 -12.68 6.38
N ALA A 215 -7.79 -13.06 7.51
CA ALA A 215 -8.93 -13.96 7.49
C ALA A 215 -10.10 -13.40 6.64
N ALA A 216 -10.39 -12.10 6.76
CA ALA A 216 -11.44 -11.45 5.98
C ALA A 216 -11.09 -11.37 4.48
N VAL A 217 -9.83 -11.15 4.13
CA VAL A 217 -9.34 -11.16 2.74
C VAL A 217 -9.52 -12.56 2.13
N ARG A 218 -9.08 -13.61 2.84
CA ARG A 218 -9.22 -15.01 2.38
C ARG A 218 -10.70 -15.44 2.26
N ALA A 219 -11.54 -15.01 3.20
CA ALA A 219 -12.99 -15.23 3.12
C ALA A 219 -13.61 -14.52 1.91
N ALA A 220 -13.21 -13.27 1.65
CA ALA A 220 -13.68 -12.51 0.49
C ALA A 220 -13.29 -13.19 -0.82
N ASP A 221 -12.03 -13.62 -0.96
CA ASP A 221 -11.57 -14.35 -2.15
C ASP A 221 -12.33 -15.66 -2.36
N LEU A 222 -12.59 -16.42 -1.28
CA LEU A 222 -13.36 -17.65 -1.36
C LEU A 222 -14.79 -17.41 -1.86
N VAL A 223 -15.52 -16.46 -1.25
CA VAL A 223 -16.91 -16.19 -1.65
C VAL A 223 -17.04 -15.51 -3.03
N LEU A 224 -15.95 -14.92 -3.53
CA LEU A 224 -15.86 -14.38 -4.88
C LEU A 224 -15.39 -15.41 -5.92
N GLY A 225 -15.19 -16.69 -5.53
CA GLY A 225 -14.76 -17.76 -6.41
C GLY A 225 -13.31 -17.62 -6.90
N ARG A 226 -12.44 -17.00 -6.11
CA ARG A 226 -11.01 -16.78 -6.40
C ARG A 226 -10.10 -17.77 -5.66
N ASP A 227 -10.66 -18.66 -4.84
CA ASP A 227 -9.95 -19.66 -4.05
C ASP A 227 -10.51 -21.06 -4.34
N ASP A 228 -9.84 -21.78 -5.25
CA ASP A 228 -10.24 -23.09 -5.67
C ASP A 228 -10.22 -24.08 -4.51
N PHE A 229 -11.34 -24.76 -4.29
CA PHE A 229 -11.51 -25.76 -3.21
C PHE A 229 -11.23 -25.22 -1.79
N ALA A 230 -11.32 -23.89 -1.58
CA ALA A 230 -11.06 -23.20 -0.31
C ALA A 230 -9.65 -23.44 0.26
N MET A 231 -8.67 -23.75 -0.58
CA MET A 231 -7.33 -24.16 -0.12
C MET A 231 -6.64 -23.07 0.70
N ARG A 232 -6.61 -21.83 0.21
CA ARG A 232 -5.96 -20.71 0.90
C ARG A 232 -6.72 -20.29 2.14
N PHE A 233 -8.06 -20.38 2.11
CA PHE A 233 -8.88 -20.09 3.29
C PHE A 233 -8.65 -21.10 4.42
N ILE A 234 -8.60 -22.40 4.10
CA ILE A 234 -8.33 -23.47 5.07
C ILE A 234 -6.93 -23.34 5.66
N GLU A 235 -5.91 -23.09 4.82
CA GLU A 235 -4.53 -22.86 5.26
C GLU A 235 -4.44 -21.69 6.24
N CYS A 236 -5.06 -20.56 5.89
CA CYS A 236 -5.12 -19.38 6.75
C CYS A 236 -5.75 -19.69 8.11
N SER A 237 -6.90 -20.38 8.13
CA SER A 237 -7.58 -20.76 9.37
C SER A 237 -6.69 -21.62 10.27
N GLN A 238 -6.02 -22.62 9.69
CA GLN A 238 -5.10 -23.50 10.43
C GLN A 238 -3.84 -22.79 10.96
N THR A 239 -3.39 -21.76 10.26
CA THR A 239 -2.21 -20.98 10.67
C THR A 239 -2.56 -20.04 11.83
N MET A 240 -3.73 -19.41 11.79
CA MET A 240 -4.18 -18.45 12.82
C MET A 240 -4.70 -19.10 14.10
N GLU A 241 -4.96 -20.41 14.12
CA GLU A 241 -5.34 -21.17 15.32
C GLU A 241 -4.14 -21.64 16.18
N LYS A 242 -2.91 -21.43 15.70
CA LYS A 242 -1.66 -21.80 16.40
C LYS A 242 -1.07 -20.63 17.17
#